data_f14c94571b77f87b1ce0d72e7856c569
#
_entry.id   f14c94571b77f87b1ce0d72e7856c569
#
_cell.length_a   1.000
_cell.length_b   1.000
_cell.length_c   1.000
_cell.angle_alpha   90.00
_cell.angle_beta   90.00
_cell.angle_gamma   90.00
#
_symmetry.space_group_name_H-M   'P 1'
#
loop_
_entity.id
_entity.type
_entity.pdbx_description
1 polymer ?
#
loop_
_entity_poly.entity_id
_entity_poly.type
_entity_poly.pdbx_seq_one_letter_code
_entity_poly.pdbx_strand_id
1 'polypeptide(L)'
;MKIREAHRNDYTISTDKDKLDILSIHKFLANETDWANGIPINTLKTSIENSLNFGLYYENKQIGFARIISDYSTIAYLGDVYILKKHRGNGLSKWLIKEIMEHPNLQGLRR
;
A
#
# COMPACT_ATOMS: atom_id res chain seq x y z
N MET A 1 14.89 -1.84 6.06
CA MET A 1 13.80 -1.18 6.81
C MET A 1 13.02 -2.22 7.60
N LYS A 2 12.69 -1.89 8.82
CA LYS A 2 12.01 -2.82 9.71
C LYS A 2 10.55 -3.00 9.33
N ILE A 3 10.08 -4.24 9.28
CA ILE A 3 8.68 -4.54 8.99
C ILE A 3 7.80 -4.07 10.13
N ARG A 4 6.68 -3.42 9.79
CA ARG A 4 5.67 -2.99 10.76
C ARG A 4 4.35 -3.64 10.41
N GLU A 5 3.61 -4.05 11.43
CA GLU A 5 2.26 -4.59 11.26
C GLU A 5 1.32 -3.99 12.29
N ALA A 6 0.08 -3.79 11.87
CA ALA A 6 -1.00 -3.33 12.74
C ALA A 6 -2.22 -4.22 12.51
N HIS A 7 -2.98 -4.46 13.57
CA HIS A 7 -4.13 -5.35 13.53
C HIS A 7 -5.37 -4.65 14.05
N ARG A 8 -6.50 -4.92 13.40
CA ARG A 8 -7.81 -4.44 13.84
C ARG A 8 -8.85 -5.48 13.44
N ASN A 9 -9.44 -6.17 14.42
CA ASN A 9 -10.33 -7.30 14.17
C ASN A 9 -9.63 -8.34 13.29
N ASP A 10 -10.22 -8.73 12.16
CA ASP A 10 -9.64 -9.70 11.24
C ASP A 10 -8.78 -9.04 10.14
N TYR A 11 -8.54 -7.74 10.25
CA TYR A 11 -7.74 -6.99 9.29
C TYR A 11 -6.32 -6.78 9.78
N THR A 12 -5.38 -6.83 8.85
CA THR A 12 -3.96 -6.56 9.10
C THR A 12 -3.43 -5.60 8.06
N ILE A 13 -2.64 -4.62 8.52
CA ILE A 13 -1.82 -3.78 7.65
C ILE A 13 -0.38 -4.20 7.87
N SER A 14 0.37 -4.45 6.80
CA SER A 14 1.77 -4.88 6.90
C SER A 14 2.62 -4.18 5.85
N THR A 15 3.85 -3.83 6.24
CA THR A 15 4.86 -3.30 5.30
C THR A 15 5.75 -4.39 4.72
N ASP A 16 5.48 -5.66 5.01
CA ASP A 16 6.26 -6.79 4.50
C ASP A 16 6.00 -7.01 3.01
N LYS A 17 7.00 -6.71 2.19
CA LYS A 17 6.90 -6.88 0.73
C LYS A 17 6.63 -8.33 0.33
N ASP A 18 7.13 -9.29 1.11
CA ASP A 18 6.96 -10.70 0.80
C ASP A 18 5.52 -11.19 0.96
N LYS A 19 4.70 -10.43 1.67
CA LYS A 19 3.27 -10.75 1.81
C LYS A 19 2.42 -10.20 0.68
N LEU A 20 2.96 -9.33 -0.16
CA LEU A 20 2.18 -8.70 -1.23
C LEU A 20 1.79 -9.73 -2.29
N ASP A 21 0.53 -9.68 -2.68
CA ASP A 21 0.00 -10.48 -3.79
C ASP A 21 0.15 -9.65 -5.08
N ILE A 22 1.30 -9.82 -5.74
CA ILE A 22 1.65 -9.02 -6.92
C ILE A 22 0.62 -9.18 -8.05
N LEU A 23 0.13 -10.38 -8.26
CA LEU A 23 -0.85 -10.63 -9.32
C LEU A 23 -2.16 -9.92 -9.03
N SER A 24 -2.60 -9.92 -7.77
CA SER A 24 -3.81 -9.23 -7.36
C SER A 24 -3.66 -7.70 -7.50
N ILE A 25 -2.52 -7.16 -7.08
CA ILE A 25 -2.22 -5.73 -7.23
C ILE A 25 -2.21 -5.35 -8.70
N HIS A 26 -1.53 -6.13 -9.52
CA HIS A 26 -1.45 -5.88 -10.97
C HIS A 26 -2.83 -5.89 -11.60
N LYS A 27 -3.64 -6.89 -11.28
CA LYS A 27 -4.99 -7.00 -11.81
C LYS A 27 -5.83 -5.76 -11.49
N PHE A 28 -5.76 -5.30 -10.25
CA PHE A 28 -6.53 -4.11 -9.85
C PHE A 28 -6.01 -2.85 -10.56
N LEU A 29 -4.71 -2.59 -10.50
CA LEU A 29 -4.15 -1.36 -11.06
C LEU A 29 -4.32 -1.29 -12.58
N ALA A 30 -4.07 -2.39 -13.28
CA ALA A 30 -4.15 -2.40 -14.74
C ALA A 30 -5.57 -2.28 -15.26
N ASN A 31 -6.56 -2.80 -14.52
CA ASN A 31 -7.93 -2.91 -15.03
C ASN A 31 -8.93 -1.96 -14.36
N GLU A 32 -8.63 -1.50 -13.13
CA GLU A 32 -9.60 -0.75 -12.33
C GLU A 32 -9.18 0.70 -12.04
N THR A 33 -8.03 1.12 -12.56
CA THR A 33 -7.55 2.49 -12.33
C THR A 33 -7.24 3.19 -13.64
N ASP A 34 -7.41 4.52 -13.65
CA ASP A 34 -7.05 5.34 -14.80
C ASP A 34 -5.57 5.66 -14.82
N TRP A 35 -4.97 5.85 -13.61
CA TRP A 35 -3.57 6.28 -13.51
C TRP A 35 -2.56 5.18 -13.82
N ALA A 36 -2.95 3.91 -13.74
CA ALA A 36 -2.07 2.78 -14.01
C ALA A 36 -2.67 1.80 -15.01
N ASN A 37 -3.61 2.26 -15.83
CA ASN A 37 -4.29 1.44 -16.82
C ASN A 37 -3.27 0.78 -17.75
N GLY A 38 -3.33 -0.56 -17.84
CA GLY A 38 -2.45 -1.32 -18.72
C GLY A 38 -1.00 -1.40 -18.28
N ILE A 39 -0.68 -1.09 -17.03
CA ILE A 39 0.70 -1.13 -16.55
C ILE A 39 1.31 -2.53 -16.76
N PRO A 40 2.54 -2.63 -17.36
CA PRO A 40 3.21 -3.92 -17.45
C PRO A 40 3.59 -4.45 -16.06
N ILE A 41 3.50 -5.78 -15.88
CA ILE A 41 3.78 -6.37 -14.58
C ILE A 41 5.21 -6.12 -14.10
N ASN A 42 6.18 -6.11 -15.00
CA ASN A 42 7.58 -5.86 -14.61
C ASN A 42 7.79 -4.42 -14.16
N THR A 43 7.07 -3.47 -14.73
CA THR A 43 7.09 -2.08 -14.29
C THR A 43 6.53 -1.97 -12.88
N LEU A 44 5.43 -2.66 -12.61
CA LEU A 44 4.84 -2.69 -11.27
C LEU A 44 5.82 -3.30 -10.25
N LYS A 45 6.44 -4.43 -10.58
CA LYS A 45 7.39 -5.08 -9.68
C LYS A 45 8.55 -4.16 -9.32
N THR A 46 9.11 -3.45 -10.30
CA THR A 46 10.20 -2.51 -10.05
C THR A 46 9.73 -1.37 -9.15
N SER A 47 8.53 -0.84 -9.37
CA SER A 47 8.00 0.22 -8.53
C SER A 47 7.83 -0.21 -7.08
N ILE A 48 7.37 -1.44 -6.86
CA ILE A 48 7.20 -1.99 -5.52
C ILE A 48 8.55 -2.15 -4.81
N GLU A 49 9.57 -2.63 -5.52
CA GLU A 49 10.91 -2.79 -4.94
C GLU A 49 11.50 -1.47 -4.46
N ASN A 50 11.17 -0.36 -5.13
CA ASN A 50 11.75 0.95 -4.84
C ASN A 50 10.82 1.85 -4.01
N SER A 51 9.80 1.28 -3.39
CA SER A 51 8.81 2.02 -2.63
C SER A 51 8.63 1.44 -1.25
N LEU A 52 8.02 2.24 -0.35
CA LEU A 52 7.49 1.75 0.90
C LEU A 52 6.06 1.32 0.64
N ASN A 53 5.76 0.05 0.88
CA ASN A 53 4.47 -0.54 0.53
C ASN A 53 3.71 -0.95 1.78
N PHE A 54 2.40 -0.71 1.75
CA PHE A 54 1.48 -1.14 2.79
C PHE A 54 0.45 -2.08 2.15
N GLY A 55 0.44 -3.33 2.59
CA GLY A 55 -0.62 -4.26 2.22
C GLY A 55 -1.70 -4.27 3.29
N LEU A 56 -2.95 -4.30 2.87
CA LEU A 56 -4.10 -4.46 3.76
C LEU A 56 -4.72 -5.82 3.48
N TYR A 57 -4.90 -6.61 4.53
CA TYR A 57 -5.32 -8.01 4.43
C TYR A 57 -6.54 -8.27 5.28
N TYR A 58 -7.42 -9.13 4.78
CA TYR A 58 -8.52 -9.69 5.54
C TYR A 58 -8.34 -11.20 5.59
N GLU A 59 -8.08 -11.74 6.79
CA GLU A 59 -7.83 -13.17 6.99
C GLU A 59 -6.78 -13.73 6.02
N ASN A 60 -5.66 -13.05 5.86
CA ASN A 60 -4.54 -13.45 4.98
C ASN A 60 -4.77 -13.22 3.48
N LYS A 61 -5.91 -12.65 3.08
CA LYS A 61 -6.15 -12.31 1.68
C LYS A 61 -5.96 -10.81 1.49
N GLN A 62 -5.15 -10.41 0.53
CA GLN A 62 -4.93 -8.99 0.27
C GLN A 62 -6.19 -8.33 -0.31
N ILE A 63 -6.64 -7.26 0.36
CA ILE A 63 -7.84 -6.52 -0.04
C ILE A 63 -7.56 -5.03 -0.24
N GLY A 64 -6.34 -4.61 -0.03
CA GLY A 64 -5.94 -3.21 -0.24
C GLY A 64 -4.45 -3.06 -0.36
N PHE A 65 -4.03 -1.87 -0.79
CA PHE A 65 -2.63 -1.58 -1.07
C PHE A 65 -2.41 -0.08 -1.04
N ALA A 66 -1.23 0.32 -0.57
CA ALA A 66 -0.75 1.70 -0.70
C ALA A 66 0.74 1.68 -0.98
N ARG A 67 1.18 2.55 -1.88
CA ARG A 67 2.59 2.65 -2.25
C ARG A 67 3.07 4.07 -2.06
N ILE A 68 4.12 4.22 -1.25
CA ILE A 68 4.69 5.51 -0.90
C ILE A 68 6.08 5.63 -1.51
N ILE A 69 6.31 6.68 -2.27
CA ILE A 69 7.61 7.01 -2.83
C ILE A 69 8.23 8.08 -1.94
N SER A 70 9.40 7.82 -1.38
CA SER A 70 10.02 8.74 -0.44
C SER A 70 11.54 8.59 -0.42
N ASP A 71 12.23 9.69 -0.19
CA ASP A 71 13.65 9.67 0.12
C ASP A 71 13.89 9.54 1.63
N TYR A 72 12.81 9.47 2.42
CA TYR A 72 12.82 9.37 3.88
C TYR A 72 13.50 10.55 4.58
N SER A 73 13.62 11.67 3.90
CA SER A 73 14.27 12.87 4.44
C SER A 73 13.48 14.13 4.15
N THR A 74 13.02 14.31 2.92
CA THR A 74 12.40 15.57 2.52
C THR A 74 10.97 15.43 2.04
N ILE A 75 10.63 14.35 1.35
CA ILE A 75 9.34 14.21 0.67
C ILE A 75 8.81 12.79 0.75
N ALA A 76 7.49 12.67 0.82
CA ALA A 76 6.79 11.41 0.60
C ALA A 76 5.62 11.66 -0.35
N TYR A 77 5.45 10.77 -1.32
CA TYR A 77 4.39 10.86 -2.33
C TYR A 77 3.57 9.58 -2.31
N LEU A 78 2.26 9.72 -2.17
CA LEU A 78 1.34 8.59 -2.24
C LEU A 78 1.09 8.26 -3.71
N GLY A 79 1.75 7.20 -4.20
CA GLY A 79 1.71 6.84 -5.61
C GLY A 79 0.46 6.07 -6.01
N ASP A 80 0.12 5.04 -5.22
CA ASP A 80 -1.05 4.21 -5.46
C ASP A 80 -1.75 3.96 -4.13
N VAL A 81 -3.08 3.91 -4.14
CA VAL A 81 -3.87 3.50 -2.98
C VAL A 81 -5.20 2.95 -3.45
N TYR A 82 -5.58 1.79 -2.91
CA TYR A 82 -6.92 1.25 -3.16
C TYR A 82 -7.35 0.32 -2.04
N ILE A 83 -8.66 0.15 -1.93
CA ILE A 83 -9.30 -0.87 -1.09
C ILE A 83 -10.36 -1.53 -1.97
N LEU A 84 -10.41 -2.85 -1.98
CA LEU A 84 -11.39 -3.57 -2.78
C LEU A 84 -12.82 -3.20 -2.36
N LYS A 85 -13.70 -3.10 -3.33
CA LYS A 85 -15.06 -2.60 -3.14
C LYS A 85 -15.81 -3.29 -2.01
N LYS A 86 -15.66 -4.59 -1.85
CA LYS A 86 -16.35 -5.37 -0.80
C LYS A 86 -16.00 -4.90 0.61
N HIS A 87 -14.85 -4.28 0.79
CA HIS A 87 -14.34 -3.89 2.11
C HIS A 87 -14.42 -2.39 2.36
N ARG A 88 -14.94 -1.63 1.41
CA ARG A 88 -15.11 -0.18 1.58
C ARG A 88 -16.23 0.13 2.56
N GLY A 89 -16.18 1.33 3.15
CA GLY A 89 -17.21 1.77 4.10
C GLY A 89 -16.99 1.29 5.52
N ASN A 90 -15.85 0.68 5.82
CA ASN A 90 -15.53 0.17 7.17
C ASN A 90 -14.45 0.98 7.87
N GLY A 91 -14.14 2.18 7.38
CA GLY A 91 -13.12 3.03 7.97
C GLY A 91 -11.69 2.57 7.68
N LEU A 92 -11.50 1.63 6.75
CA LEU A 92 -10.18 1.05 6.47
C LEU A 92 -9.24 2.03 5.79
N SER A 93 -9.74 2.90 4.91
CA SER A 93 -8.90 3.90 4.27
C SER A 93 -8.33 4.90 5.27
N LYS A 94 -9.13 5.32 6.25
CA LYS A 94 -8.66 6.21 7.33
C LYS A 94 -7.59 5.51 8.16
N TRP A 95 -7.79 4.25 8.48
CA TRP A 95 -6.83 3.47 9.24
C TRP A 95 -5.52 3.32 8.46
N LEU A 96 -5.61 2.99 7.18
CA LEU A 96 -4.43 2.85 6.30
C LEU A 96 -3.64 4.15 6.26
N ILE A 97 -4.29 5.28 6.03
CA ILE A 97 -3.64 6.60 6.00
C ILE A 97 -3.00 6.91 7.36
N LYS A 98 -3.67 6.59 8.47
CA LYS A 98 -3.12 6.79 9.80
C LYS A 98 -1.81 6.00 9.98
N GLU A 99 -1.79 4.72 9.57
CA GLU A 99 -0.59 3.90 9.68
C GLU A 99 0.54 4.44 8.81
N ILE A 100 0.23 4.95 7.62
CA ILE A 100 1.21 5.61 6.76
C ILE A 100 1.79 6.84 7.45
N MET A 101 0.94 7.71 7.97
CA MET A 101 1.37 8.95 8.61
C MET A 101 2.19 8.71 9.88
N GLU A 102 1.96 7.59 10.57
CA GLU A 102 2.68 7.24 11.78
C GLU A 102 3.95 6.41 11.54
N HIS A 103 4.25 6.07 10.30
CA HIS A 103 5.44 5.27 9.99
C HIS A 103 6.72 6.02 10.42
N PRO A 104 7.63 5.37 11.19
CA PRO A 104 8.81 6.06 11.74
C PRO A 104 9.70 6.71 10.68
N ASN A 105 9.77 6.12 9.48
CA ASN A 105 10.65 6.62 8.42
C ASN A 105 10.04 7.78 7.63
N LEU A 106 8.78 8.15 7.91
CA LEU A 106 8.08 9.24 7.23
C LEU A 106 7.86 10.46 8.13
N GLN A 107 8.58 10.53 9.27
CA GLN A 107 8.44 11.65 10.19
C GLN A 107 9.41 12.79 9.83
N GLY A 108 9.00 14.03 10.11
CA GLY A 108 9.85 15.20 9.91
C GLY A 108 10.07 15.57 8.46
N LEU A 109 9.26 15.09 7.54
CA LEU A 109 9.37 15.41 6.12
C LEU A 109 8.89 16.85 5.85
N ARG A 110 9.42 17.46 4.81
CA ARG A 110 9.05 18.83 4.41
C ARG A 110 7.77 18.86 3.57
N ARG A 111 7.39 17.77 2.98
CA ARG A 111 6.15 17.60 2.20
C ARG A 111 5.80 16.13 2.01
#